data_3333090c495b487b91c8ca7a5197113d
#
_entry.id   3333090c495b487b91c8ca7a5197113d
#
_cell.length_a   1.000
_cell.length_b   1.000
_cell.length_c   1.000
_cell.angle_alpha   90.00
_cell.angle_beta   90.00
_cell.angle_gamma   90.00
#
_symmetry.space_group_name_H-M   'P 1'
#
loop_
_entity.id
_entity.type
_entity.pdbx_description
1 polymer ?
#
loop_
_entity_poly.entity_id
_entity_poly.type
_entity_poly.pdbx_seq_one_letter_code
_entity_poly.pdbx_strand_id
1 'polypeptide(L)'
;LLREGEIGSIIGLGKIEKQQNVFQIIQRLFIGDKVSKEMIGTERQVFARFYMLADSKSELRNMIEFIQVNLKVYDNKNTDMILEIFDINKTDLL
;
A
#
# COMPACT_ATOMS: atom_id res chain seq x y z
N LEU A 1 5.82 0.65 -0.75
CA LEU A 1 7.03 -0.14 -1.02
C LEU A 1 7.21 -1.21 0.06
N LEU A 2 7.61 -2.38 -0.36
CA LEU A 2 7.82 -3.51 0.54
C LEU A 2 9.29 -3.83 0.75
N ARG A 3 9.62 -4.34 1.94
CA ARG A 3 10.93 -4.91 2.25
C ARG A 3 11.11 -6.21 1.52
N GLU A 4 12.36 -6.63 1.39
CA GLU A 4 12.71 -7.99 0.92
C GLU A 4 12.04 -9.04 1.79
N GLY A 5 11.47 -10.07 1.17
CA GLY A 5 10.82 -11.19 1.85
C GLY A 5 9.72 -11.80 1.01
N GLU A 6 9.13 -12.87 1.53
CA GLU A 6 7.99 -13.53 0.93
C GLU A 6 6.70 -13.10 1.64
N ILE A 7 5.71 -12.67 0.88
CA ILE A 7 4.43 -12.21 1.45
C ILE A 7 3.68 -13.41 2.03
N GLY A 8 3.45 -13.36 3.35
CA GLY A 8 2.72 -14.40 4.07
C GLY A 8 1.28 -14.03 4.36
N SER A 9 1.00 -12.75 4.62
CA SER A 9 -0.37 -12.29 4.86
C SER A 9 -0.56 -10.84 4.47
N ILE A 10 -1.80 -10.53 4.06
CA ILE A 10 -2.22 -9.17 3.68
C ILE A 10 -3.52 -8.88 4.42
N ILE A 11 -3.55 -7.78 5.17
CA ILE A 11 -4.69 -7.42 6.01
C ILE A 11 -5.15 -6.01 5.64
N GLY A 12 -6.46 -5.82 5.57
CA GLY A 12 -7.07 -4.50 5.45
C GLY A 12 -7.46 -4.06 4.05
N LEU A 13 -7.07 -4.78 2.99
CA LEU A 13 -7.42 -4.40 1.62
C LEU A 13 -8.92 -4.31 1.38
N GLY A 14 -9.69 -5.28 1.86
CA GLY A 14 -11.14 -5.29 1.72
C GLY A 14 -11.81 -4.10 2.40
N LYS A 15 -11.28 -3.68 3.55
CA LYS A 15 -11.76 -2.53 4.29
C LYS A 15 -11.46 -1.22 3.55
N ILE A 16 -10.29 -1.12 2.94
CA ILE A 16 -9.88 0.04 2.15
C ILE A 16 -10.71 0.12 0.87
N GLU A 17 -10.91 -1.00 0.20
CA GLU A 17 -11.68 -1.09 -1.03
C GLU A 17 -13.11 -0.60 -0.86
N LYS A 18 -13.68 -0.76 0.33
CA LYS A 18 -15.05 -0.33 0.65
C LYS A 18 -15.16 1.17 0.92
N GLN A 19 -14.05 1.89 1.00
CA GLN A 19 -14.09 3.34 1.23
C GLN A 19 -14.65 4.04 -0.01
N GLN A 20 -15.57 4.97 0.22
CA GLN A 20 -16.30 5.64 -0.84
C GLN A 20 -15.39 6.40 -1.82
N ASN A 21 -14.29 6.94 -1.31
CA ASN A 21 -13.37 7.76 -2.10
C ASN A 21 -12.30 6.95 -2.81
N VAL A 22 -12.23 5.63 -2.56
CA VAL A 22 -11.31 4.72 -3.25
C VAL A 22 -12.09 4.06 -4.39
N PHE A 23 -11.76 4.43 -5.62
CA PHE A 23 -12.48 3.89 -6.78
C PHE A 23 -11.74 2.76 -7.48
N GLN A 24 -10.43 2.61 -7.25
CA GLN A 24 -9.67 1.51 -7.85
C GLN A 24 -8.44 1.18 -7.02
N ILE A 25 -8.18 -0.11 -6.85
CA ILE A 25 -6.93 -0.62 -6.28
C ILE A 25 -6.33 -1.57 -7.31
N ILE A 26 -5.09 -1.30 -7.71
CA ILE A 26 -4.33 -2.21 -8.57
C ILE A 26 -3.27 -2.88 -7.71
N GLN A 27 -3.56 -4.10 -7.28
CA GLN A 27 -2.63 -4.91 -6.50
C GLN A 27 -1.62 -5.56 -7.44
N ARG A 28 -0.34 -5.43 -7.13
CA ARG A 28 0.75 -5.96 -7.96
C ARG A 28 1.42 -7.18 -7.36
N LEU A 29 1.42 -7.29 -6.03
CA LEU A 29 2.03 -8.40 -5.31
C LEU A 29 0.97 -9.09 -4.45
N PHE A 30 1.06 -10.40 -4.38
CA PHE A 30 0.07 -11.26 -3.75
C PHE A 30 0.72 -12.18 -2.72
N ILE A 31 -0.10 -12.83 -1.90
CA ILE A 31 0.40 -13.84 -0.94
C ILE A 31 1.20 -14.89 -1.71
N GLY A 32 2.39 -15.19 -1.23
CA GLY A 32 3.32 -16.11 -1.86
C GLY A 32 4.34 -15.46 -2.77
N ASP A 33 4.11 -14.22 -3.20
CA ASP A 33 5.08 -13.49 -4.00
C ASP A 33 6.29 -13.11 -3.15
N LYS A 34 7.45 -13.05 -3.78
CA LYS A 34 8.71 -12.68 -3.14
C LYS A 34 9.17 -11.32 -3.62
N VAL A 35 9.58 -10.48 -2.67
CA VAL A 35 10.34 -9.27 -2.96
C VAL A 35 11.81 -9.65 -2.79
N SER A 36 12.51 -9.78 -3.90
CA SER A 36 13.93 -10.16 -3.89
C SER A 36 14.82 -8.93 -3.80
N LYS A 37 16.08 -9.16 -3.48
CA LYS A 37 17.08 -8.08 -3.37
C LYS A 37 17.19 -7.25 -4.64
N GLU A 38 17.07 -7.88 -5.81
CA GLU A 38 17.17 -7.20 -7.11
C GLU A 38 16.01 -6.28 -7.38
N MET A 39 14.88 -6.48 -6.71
CA MET A 39 13.68 -5.65 -6.86
C MET A 39 13.74 -4.35 -6.05
N ILE A 40 14.64 -4.29 -5.07
CA ILE A 40 14.77 -3.12 -4.19
C ILE A 40 15.20 -1.91 -5.02
N GLY A 41 14.48 -0.80 -4.85
CA GLY A 41 14.73 0.43 -5.59
C GLY A 41 14.07 0.47 -6.97
N THR A 42 13.32 -0.56 -7.35
CA THR A 42 12.60 -0.63 -8.63
C THR A 42 11.09 -0.58 -8.42
N GLU A 43 10.33 -0.39 -9.51
CA GLU A 43 8.86 -0.43 -9.49
C GLU A 43 8.32 -1.78 -9.01
N ARG A 44 9.09 -2.84 -9.14
CA ARG A 44 8.70 -4.20 -8.73
C ARG A 44 8.55 -4.35 -7.23
N GLN A 45 9.03 -3.38 -6.46
CA GLN A 45 8.90 -3.31 -5.01
C GLN A 45 7.53 -2.76 -4.57
N VAL A 46 6.76 -2.20 -5.49
CA VAL A 46 5.45 -1.60 -5.20
C VAL A 46 4.40 -2.69 -5.01
N PHE A 47 3.76 -2.69 -3.83
CA PHE A 47 2.71 -3.65 -3.49
C PHE A 47 1.42 -3.40 -4.27
N ALA A 48 0.95 -2.16 -4.27
CA ALA A 48 -0.33 -1.80 -4.89
C ALA A 48 -0.38 -0.30 -5.19
N ARG A 49 -1.26 0.08 -6.11
CA ARG A 49 -1.60 1.47 -6.40
C ARG A 49 -3.04 1.71 -6.00
N PHE A 50 -3.28 2.81 -5.30
CA PHE A 50 -4.61 3.20 -4.84
C PHE A 50 -5.04 4.46 -5.59
N TYR A 51 -6.17 4.38 -6.29
CA TYR A 51 -6.74 5.50 -7.02
C TYR A 51 -7.90 6.06 -6.19
N MET A 52 -7.75 7.31 -5.76
CA MET A 52 -8.65 7.95 -4.82
C MET A 52 -9.03 9.33 -5.32
N LEU A 53 -10.24 9.79 -4.94
CA LEU A 53 -10.70 11.15 -5.15
C LEU A 53 -10.82 11.85 -3.81
N ALA A 54 -10.26 13.05 -3.71
CA ALA A 54 -10.34 13.87 -2.51
C ALA A 54 -10.67 15.32 -2.91
N ASP A 55 -11.56 15.95 -2.16
CA ASP A 55 -11.98 17.34 -2.42
C ASP A 55 -11.05 18.36 -1.76
N SER A 56 -10.18 17.91 -0.86
CA SER A 56 -9.26 18.77 -0.14
C SER A 56 -8.03 18.01 0.31
N LYS A 57 -6.98 18.74 0.74
CA LYS A 57 -5.79 18.16 1.33
C LYS A 57 -6.10 17.42 2.61
N SER A 58 -7.01 17.96 3.43
CA SER A 58 -7.47 17.31 4.67
C SER A 58 -8.08 15.95 4.40
N GLU A 59 -8.96 15.87 3.41
CA GLU A 59 -9.62 14.64 3.03
C GLU A 59 -8.60 13.62 2.52
N LEU A 60 -7.68 14.05 1.66
CA LEU A 60 -6.61 13.19 1.15
C LEU A 60 -5.74 12.65 2.29
N ARG A 61 -5.36 13.49 3.24
CA ARG A 61 -4.57 13.05 4.41
C ARG A 61 -5.33 12.02 5.25
N ASN A 62 -6.62 12.25 5.47
CA ASN A 62 -7.44 11.32 6.24
C ASN A 62 -7.52 9.96 5.55
N MET A 63 -7.64 9.94 4.23
CA MET A 63 -7.66 8.70 3.45
C MET A 63 -6.32 7.97 3.50
N ILE A 64 -5.22 8.71 3.38
CA ILE A 64 -3.86 8.15 3.49
C ILE A 64 -3.65 7.54 4.89
N GLU A 65 -4.03 8.27 5.93
CA GLU A 65 -3.95 7.76 7.31
C GLU A 65 -4.78 6.50 7.50
N PHE A 66 -5.97 6.46 6.93
CA PHE A 66 -6.83 5.29 6.98
C PHE A 66 -6.13 4.06 6.38
N ILE A 67 -5.49 4.24 5.23
CA ILE A 67 -4.74 3.17 4.58
C ILE A 67 -3.54 2.76 5.45
N GLN A 68 -2.80 3.72 5.98
CA GLN A 68 -1.64 3.45 6.83
C GLN A 68 -1.99 2.65 8.08
N VAL A 69 -3.13 2.97 8.68
CA VAL A 69 -3.59 2.28 9.91
C VAL A 69 -4.10 0.87 9.60
N ASN A 70 -4.77 0.69 8.47
CA ASN A 70 -5.50 -0.54 8.18
C ASN A 70 -4.74 -1.53 7.30
N LEU A 71 -3.87 -1.06 6.42
CA LEU A 71 -3.13 -1.95 5.53
C LEU A 71 -1.92 -2.53 6.24
N LYS A 72 -1.86 -3.86 6.30
CA LYS A 72 -0.72 -4.59 6.84
C LYS A 72 -0.29 -5.67 5.85
N VAL A 73 1.00 -5.74 5.59
CA VAL A 73 1.60 -6.79 4.78
C VAL A 73 2.72 -7.41 5.61
N TYR A 74 2.56 -8.69 5.93
CA TYR A 74 3.54 -9.42 6.73
C TYR A 74 4.21 -10.49 5.88
N ASP A 75 5.48 -10.73 6.16
CA ASP A 75 6.20 -11.85 5.54
C ASP A 75 5.78 -13.18 6.18
N ASN A 76 6.37 -14.27 5.71
CA ASN A 76 6.07 -15.61 6.22
C ASN A 76 6.57 -15.86 7.66
N LYS A 77 7.27 -14.87 8.25
CA LYS A 77 7.71 -14.89 9.65
C LYS A 77 6.96 -13.87 10.50
N ASN A 78 5.88 -13.29 9.97
CA ASN A 78 5.06 -12.25 10.61
C ASN A 78 5.79 -10.93 10.88
N THR A 79 6.81 -10.62 10.08
CA THR A 79 7.50 -9.34 10.13
C THR A 79 6.83 -8.36 9.15
N ASP A 80 6.63 -7.13 9.60
CA ASP A 80 6.03 -6.08 8.79
C ASP A 80 6.94 -5.76 7.59
N MET A 81 6.38 -5.85 6.38
CA MET A 81 7.11 -5.61 5.14
C MET A 81 6.98 -4.19 4.62
N ILE A 82 6.07 -3.37 5.16
CA ILE A 82 5.82 -2.04 4.63
C ILE A 82 6.92 -1.09 5.07
N LEU A 83 7.65 -0.55 4.09
CA LEU A 83 8.67 0.48 4.32
C LEU A 83 8.06 1.88 4.32
N GLU A 84 7.25 2.14 3.30
CA GLU A 84 6.66 3.45 3.07
C GLU A 84 5.34 3.23 2.35
N ILE A 85 4.29 3.88 2.81
CA ILE A 85 2.98 3.81 2.16
C ILE A 85 2.83 4.94 1.16
N PHE A 86 2.98 6.19 1.61
CA PHE A 86 2.87 7.37 0.76
C PHE A 86 3.88 8.42 1.19
N ASP A 87 4.41 9.15 0.20
CA ASP A 87 5.11 10.39 0.44
C ASP A 87 4.12 11.53 0.14
N ILE A 88 3.56 12.10 1.19
CA ILE A 88 2.53 13.12 1.09
C ILE A 88 3.04 14.39 0.39
N ASN A 89 4.34 14.65 0.44
CA ASN A 89 4.95 15.81 -0.19
C ASN A 89 5.05 15.65 -1.71
N LYS A 90 4.99 14.42 -2.21
CA LYS A 90 5.02 14.08 -3.62
C LYS A 90 3.64 13.74 -4.18
N THR A 91 2.62 13.76 -3.33
CA THR A 91 1.26 13.44 -3.74
C THR A 91 0.64 14.64 -4.42
N ASP A 92 0.24 14.49 -5.68
CA ASP A 92 -0.47 15.52 -6.40
C ASP A 92 -1.93 15.55 -5.98
N LEU A 93 -2.43 16.75 -5.75
CA LEU A 93 -3.85 16.97 -5.52
C LEU A 93 -4.52 17.36 -6.83
N LEU A 94 -5.54 16.64 -7.12
CA LEU A 94 -6.38 16.94 -8.27
C LEU A 94 -7.36 18.06 -7.95
#